data_9db8a7836bb11c3f2cd27d54f38bee93
#
_entry.id   9db8a7836bb11c3f2cd27d54f38bee93
#
_cell.length_a   1.000
_cell.length_b   1.000
_cell.length_c   1.000
_cell.angle_alpha   90.00
_cell.angle_beta   90.00
_cell.angle_gamma   90.00
#
_symmetry.space_group_name_H-M   'P 1'
#
loop_
_entity.id
_entity.type
_entity.pdbx_description
1 polymer ?
#
loop_
_entity_poly.entity_id
_entity_poly.type
_entity_poly.pdbx_seq_one_letter_code
_entity_poly.pdbx_strand_id
1 'polypeptide(L)'
;GIRASDIDTTIRFWRDGLGIPVVATRDGSFDLSDGYHNFRIFQHSGPARPPHVSGMLDYLHIGVRVNDLEAAASRLLDMGYEIFSDGLAGKIPLDVNSIEEGAFKVEDPDGITVDITSSHDQWPGVELGQ
;
A
#
# COMPACT_ATOMS: atom_id res chain seq x y z
N GLY A 1 7.63 -10.50 3.02
CA GLY A 1 8.71 -9.50 3.16
C GLY A 1 8.77 -8.56 1.98
N ILE A 2 9.19 -7.35 2.23
CA ILE A 2 9.34 -6.28 1.24
C ILE A 2 10.78 -5.78 1.30
N ARG A 3 11.46 -5.73 0.16
CA ARG A 3 12.75 -5.06 0.02
C ARG A 3 12.54 -3.61 -0.36
N ALA A 4 13.19 -2.71 0.36
CA ALA A 4 13.04 -1.26 0.17
C ALA A 4 14.38 -0.63 -0.20
N SER A 5 14.36 0.27 -1.18
CA SER A 5 15.55 1.05 -1.56
C SER A 5 15.94 2.06 -0.49
N ASP A 6 14.94 2.63 0.19
CA ASP A 6 15.09 3.49 1.35
C ASP A 6 14.09 3.04 2.43
N ILE A 7 14.59 2.31 3.42
CA ILE A 7 13.75 1.68 4.43
C ILE A 7 12.97 2.70 5.25
N ASP A 8 13.55 3.86 5.57
CA ASP A 8 12.88 4.89 6.37
C ASP A 8 11.69 5.49 5.61
N THR A 9 11.84 5.74 4.32
CA THR A 9 10.75 6.23 3.48
C THR A 9 9.63 5.20 3.35
N THR A 10 9.98 3.93 3.17
CA THR A 10 9.00 2.85 3.08
C THR A 10 8.27 2.63 4.40
N ILE A 11 8.97 2.70 5.54
CA ILE A 11 8.32 2.62 6.87
C ILE A 11 7.33 3.78 7.05
N ARG A 12 7.69 5.00 6.68
CA ARG A 12 6.76 6.13 6.79
C ARG A 12 5.50 5.92 5.94
N PHE A 13 5.64 5.37 4.75
CA PHE A 13 4.48 5.03 3.91
C PHE A 13 3.53 4.05 4.62
N TRP A 14 4.04 2.93 5.10
CA TRP A 14 3.23 1.88 5.72
C TRP A 14 2.72 2.26 7.11
N ARG A 15 3.55 2.88 7.93
CA ARG A 15 3.20 3.29 9.29
C ARG A 15 2.34 4.55 9.31
N ASP A 16 2.83 5.64 8.72
CA ASP A 16 2.19 6.96 8.83
C ASP A 16 1.09 7.13 7.77
N GLY A 17 1.28 6.58 6.58
CA GLY A 17 0.29 6.62 5.50
C GLY A 17 -0.86 5.65 5.71
N LEU A 18 -0.57 4.39 6.00
CA LEU A 18 -1.55 3.31 6.09
C LEU A 18 -1.91 2.90 7.52
N GLY A 19 -1.23 3.42 8.53
CA GLY A 19 -1.56 3.17 9.93
C GLY A 19 -1.10 1.80 10.45
N ILE A 20 -0.13 1.15 9.82
CA ILE A 20 0.39 -0.14 10.26
C ILE A 20 1.62 0.07 11.14
N PRO A 21 1.53 -0.15 12.47
CA PRO A 21 2.62 0.20 13.38
C PRO A 21 3.83 -0.71 13.26
N VAL A 22 5.00 -0.14 13.58
CA VAL A 22 6.23 -0.92 13.79
C VAL A 22 6.12 -1.65 15.12
N VAL A 23 6.28 -2.96 15.10
CA VAL A 23 6.17 -3.83 16.29
C VAL A 23 7.51 -4.44 16.71
N ALA A 24 8.50 -4.48 15.82
CA ALA A 24 9.83 -4.93 16.16
C ALA A 24 10.88 -4.27 15.26
N THR A 25 12.04 -3.98 15.84
CA THR A 25 13.21 -3.47 15.12
C THR A 25 14.31 -4.51 15.16
N ARG A 26 14.89 -4.77 13.99
CA ARG A 26 16.01 -5.72 13.83
C ARG A 26 17.16 -5.05 13.12
N ASP A 27 18.32 -5.68 13.12
CA ASP A 27 19.43 -5.20 12.32
C ASP A 27 19.10 -5.36 10.81
N GLY A 28 18.99 -4.22 10.12
CA GLY A 28 18.68 -4.17 8.69
C GLY A 28 17.23 -4.44 8.30
N SER A 29 16.31 -4.58 9.27
CA SER A 29 14.89 -4.78 8.97
C SER A 29 13.98 -4.30 10.10
N PHE A 30 12.70 -4.11 9.73
CA PHE A 30 11.63 -3.74 10.67
C PHE A 30 10.42 -4.64 10.43
N ASP A 31 9.76 -5.05 11.51
CA ASP A 31 8.48 -5.72 11.45
C ASP A 31 7.35 -4.73 11.72
N LEU A 32 6.38 -4.67 10.83
CA LEU A 32 5.13 -3.94 11.00
C LEU A 32 3.99 -4.95 11.08
N SER A 33 2.96 -4.65 11.85
CA SER A 33 1.83 -5.57 11.97
C SER A 33 0.52 -4.84 12.26
N ASP A 34 -0.55 -5.35 11.66
CA ASP A 34 -1.94 -4.97 11.95
C ASP A 34 -2.56 -5.82 13.06
N GLY A 35 -1.78 -6.71 13.67
CA GLY A 35 -2.24 -7.69 14.67
C GLY A 35 -2.57 -9.06 14.10
N TYR A 36 -2.66 -9.20 12.77
CA TYR A 36 -2.97 -10.46 12.07
C TYR A 36 -1.88 -10.84 11.07
N HIS A 37 -1.27 -9.86 10.42
CA HIS A 37 -0.23 -10.06 9.42
C HIS A 37 1.07 -9.42 9.87
N ASN A 38 2.18 -9.98 9.45
CA ASN A 38 3.51 -9.42 9.64
C ASN A 38 4.05 -8.95 8.29
N PHE A 39 4.45 -7.67 8.22
CA PHE A 39 5.14 -7.07 7.09
C PHE A 39 6.58 -6.81 7.51
N ARG A 40 7.51 -7.59 7.02
CA ARG A 40 8.93 -7.34 7.26
C ARG A 40 9.52 -6.54 6.12
N ILE A 41 10.09 -5.39 6.44
CA ILE A 41 10.71 -4.49 5.47
C ILE A 41 12.21 -4.54 5.65
N PHE A 42 12.94 -4.83 4.56
CA PHE A 42 14.38 -4.95 4.52
C PHE A 42 15.01 -3.83 3.73
N GLN A 43 16.10 -3.25 4.24
CA GLN A 43 16.94 -2.37 3.42
C GLN A 43 17.62 -3.21 2.34
N HIS A 44 17.57 -2.74 1.10
CA HIS A 44 18.13 -3.44 -0.05
C HIS A 44 18.76 -2.47 -1.04
N SER A 45 19.95 -2.78 -1.53
CA SER A 45 20.68 -1.95 -2.48
C SER A 45 20.79 -2.56 -3.89
N GLY A 46 20.05 -3.63 -4.14
CA GLY A 46 20.00 -4.26 -5.45
C GLY A 46 19.22 -3.48 -6.49
N PRO A 47 19.12 -3.98 -7.73
CA PRO A 47 18.37 -3.33 -8.79
C PRO A 47 16.89 -3.23 -8.47
N ALA A 48 16.25 -2.19 -8.97
CA ALA A 48 14.81 -2.02 -8.84
C ALA A 48 14.05 -3.16 -9.54
N ARG A 49 12.87 -3.46 -9.02
CA ARG A 49 11.94 -4.37 -9.68
C ARG A 49 11.57 -3.81 -11.06
N PRO A 50 11.54 -4.64 -12.12
CA PRO A 50 11.05 -4.19 -13.42
C PRO A 50 9.61 -3.68 -13.30
N PRO A 51 9.20 -2.70 -14.12
CA PRO A 51 7.81 -2.28 -14.19
C PRO A 51 6.90 -3.47 -14.49
N HIS A 52 5.70 -3.47 -13.89
CA HIS A 52 4.69 -4.46 -14.21
C HIS A 52 4.29 -4.35 -15.68
N VAL A 53 4.33 -5.47 -16.38
CA VAL A 53 3.92 -5.56 -17.79
C VAL A 53 2.68 -6.43 -17.84
N SER A 54 1.63 -5.92 -18.50
CA SER A 54 0.37 -6.65 -18.67
C SER A 54 0.59 -8.02 -19.35
N GLY A 55 -0.01 -9.05 -18.77
CA GLY A 55 0.10 -10.43 -19.27
C GLY A 55 1.30 -11.22 -18.73
N MET A 56 2.18 -10.61 -17.96
CA MET A 56 3.24 -11.32 -17.27
C MET A 56 2.75 -11.94 -15.95
N LEU A 57 3.35 -13.06 -15.58
CA LEU A 57 3.08 -13.70 -14.29
C LEU A 57 3.77 -12.92 -13.18
N ASP A 58 2.98 -12.23 -12.36
CA ASP A 58 3.47 -11.43 -11.24
C ASP A 58 2.33 -11.12 -10.26
N TYR A 59 2.69 -10.55 -9.10
CA TYR A 59 1.72 -9.93 -8.21
C TYR A 59 1.19 -8.66 -8.84
N LEU A 60 -0.12 -8.43 -8.77
CA LEU A 60 -0.73 -7.19 -9.21
C LEU A 60 -0.64 -6.12 -8.13
N HIS A 61 -1.08 -6.45 -6.91
CA HIS A 61 -1.13 -5.50 -5.81
C HIS A 61 -1.28 -6.22 -4.45
N ILE A 62 -1.11 -5.45 -3.38
CA ILE A 62 -1.42 -5.85 -2.01
C ILE A 62 -2.69 -5.12 -1.60
N GLY A 63 -3.67 -5.83 -1.06
CA GLY A 63 -4.91 -5.23 -0.56
C GLY A 63 -4.80 -4.83 0.91
N VAL A 64 -5.24 -3.62 1.25
CA VAL A 64 -5.30 -3.10 2.62
C VAL A 64 -6.67 -2.50 2.87
N ARG A 65 -7.32 -2.90 3.97
CA ARG A 65 -8.56 -2.30 4.41
C ARG A 65 -8.28 -1.25 5.48
N VAL A 66 -8.90 -0.09 5.32
CA VAL A 66 -8.87 1.01 6.29
C VAL A 66 -10.29 1.32 6.78
N ASN A 67 -10.39 1.94 7.96
CA ASN A 67 -11.70 2.30 8.51
C ASN A 67 -12.27 3.58 7.89
N ASP A 68 -11.38 4.53 7.54
CA ASP A 68 -11.76 5.82 6.97
C ASP A 68 -10.96 6.05 5.69
N LEU A 69 -11.61 5.84 4.55
CA LEU A 69 -10.98 5.91 3.24
C LEU A 69 -10.54 7.33 2.89
N GLU A 70 -11.37 8.33 3.19
CA GLU A 70 -11.05 9.75 2.90
C GLU A 70 -9.87 10.23 3.74
N ALA A 71 -9.80 9.84 5.01
CA ALA A 71 -8.68 10.17 5.88
C ALA A 71 -7.38 9.54 5.39
N ALA A 72 -7.42 8.28 4.97
CA ALA A 72 -6.26 7.59 4.39
C ALA A 72 -5.80 8.27 3.09
N ALA A 73 -6.72 8.62 2.20
CA ALA A 73 -6.43 9.33 0.96
C ALA A 73 -5.79 10.69 1.24
N SER A 74 -6.34 11.47 2.18
CA SER A 74 -5.81 12.78 2.56
C SER A 74 -4.40 12.68 3.12
N ARG A 75 -4.12 11.72 3.99
CA ARG A 75 -2.78 11.51 4.53
C ARG A 75 -1.76 11.18 3.44
N LEU A 76 -2.11 10.29 2.53
CA LEU A 76 -1.20 9.89 1.45
C LEU A 76 -0.92 11.04 0.49
N LEU A 77 -1.94 11.81 0.12
CA LEU A 77 -1.78 13.01 -0.71
C LEU A 77 -0.90 14.07 -0.02
N ASP A 78 -1.11 14.31 1.28
CA ASP A 78 -0.30 15.24 2.07
C ASP A 78 1.16 14.79 2.19
N MET A 79 1.41 13.49 2.18
CA MET A 79 2.75 12.91 2.16
C MET A 79 3.41 12.96 0.77
N GLY A 80 2.71 13.42 -0.26
CA GLY A 80 3.23 13.55 -1.62
C GLY A 80 2.98 12.35 -2.54
N TYR A 81 2.16 11.38 -2.11
CA TYR A 81 1.78 10.23 -2.95
C TYR A 81 0.61 10.58 -3.85
N GLU A 82 0.61 10.03 -5.07
CA GLU A 82 -0.51 10.08 -5.99
C GLU A 82 -1.45 8.91 -5.69
N ILE A 83 -2.76 9.18 -5.58
CA ILE A 83 -3.79 8.15 -5.54
C ILE A 83 -4.47 8.04 -6.90
N PHE A 84 -4.88 6.83 -7.28
CA PHE A 84 -5.40 6.57 -8.62
C PHE A 84 -6.39 5.40 -8.65
N SER A 85 -7.09 5.27 -9.77
CA SER A 85 -7.78 4.05 -10.18
C SER A 85 -7.23 3.53 -11.50
N ASP A 86 -7.49 2.27 -11.82
CA ASP A 86 -7.09 1.70 -13.10
C ASP A 86 -8.08 2.13 -14.20
N GLY A 87 -7.53 2.57 -15.34
CA GLY A 87 -8.26 2.89 -16.54
C GLY A 87 -7.78 2.05 -17.74
N LEU A 88 -8.52 2.11 -18.84
CA LEU A 88 -8.17 1.39 -20.07
C LEU A 88 -6.82 1.84 -20.66
N ALA A 89 -6.47 3.11 -20.48
CA ALA A 89 -5.23 3.70 -20.98
C ALA A 89 -4.16 3.90 -19.90
N GLY A 90 -4.34 3.32 -18.71
CA GLY A 90 -3.42 3.46 -17.58
C GLY A 90 -4.08 4.04 -16.34
N LYS A 91 -3.28 4.63 -15.46
CA LYS A 91 -3.74 5.20 -14.20
C LYS A 91 -4.62 6.43 -14.43
N ILE A 92 -5.73 6.50 -13.68
CA ILE A 92 -6.58 7.69 -13.61
C ILE A 92 -6.31 8.36 -12.26
N PRO A 93 -5.65 9.54 -12.22
CA PRO A 93 -5.41 10.26 -10.97
C PRO A 93 -6.71 10.62 -10.27
N LEU A 94 -6.72 10.50 -8.95
CA LEU A 94 -7.86 10.81 -8.10
C LEU A 94 -7.50 11.90 -7.09
N ASP A 95 -8.53 12.62 -6.63
CA ASP A 95 -8.49 13.39 -5.39
C ASP A 95 -9.47 12.78 -4.38
N VAL A 96 -9.54 13.33 -3.17
CA VAL A 96 -10.42 12.81 -2.12
C VAL A 96 -11.89 12.80 -2.55
N ASN A 97 -12.31 13.77 -3.37
CA ASN A 97 -13.71 13.90 -3.81
C ASN A 97 -14.05 13.01 -5.02
N SER A 98 -13.06 12.47 -5.71
CA SER A 98 -13.26 11.63 -6.91
C SER A 98 -13.15 10.14 -6.64
N ILE A 99 -12.99 9.72 -5.38
CA ILE A 99 -12.96 8.30 -5.03
C ILE A 99 -14.35 7.72 -5.16
N GLU A 100 -14.50 6.80 -6.11
CA GLU A 100 -15.75 6.08 -6.35
C GLU A 100 -15.61 4.63 -5.84
N GLU A 101 -16.75 3.97 -5.60
CA GLU A 101 -16.80 2.55 -5.24
C GLU A 101 -16.05 2.16 -3.96
N GLY A 102 -15.66 3.13 -3.12
CA GLY A 102 -15.05 2.87 -1.82
C GLY A 102 -13.65 2.29 -1.86
N ALA A 103 -12.89 2.53 -2.95
CA ALA A 103 -11.53 2.05 -3.11
C ALA A 103 -10.67 3.01 -3.93
N PHE A 104 -9.37 2.96 -3.71
CA PHE A 104 -8.36 3.60 -4.55
C PHE A 104 -7.05 2.81 -4.50
N LYS A 105 -6.13 3.13 -5.39
CA LYS A 105 -4.79 2.56 -5.40
C LYS A 105 -3.74 3.63 -5.13
N VAL A 106 -2.61 3.19 -4.59
CA VAL A 106 -1.40 4.01 -4.39
C VAL A 106 -0.20 3.11 -4.62
N GLU A 107 0.91 3.67 -5.04
CA GLU A 107 2.18 2.94 -5.08
C GLU A 107 3.03 3.29 -3.86
N ASP A 108 3.68 2.28 -3.27
CA ASP A 108 4.69 2.52 -2.25
C ASP A 108 5.93 3.19 -2.87
N PRO A 109 6.94 3.63 -2.08
CA PRO A 109 8.12 4.31 -2.62
C PRO A 109 8.88 3.56 -3.70
N ASP A 110 8.80 2.23 -3.75
CA ASP A 110 9.48 1.39 -4.73
C ASP A 110 8.55 0.84 -5.82
N GLY A 111 7.33 1.38 -5.93
CA GLY A 111 6.40 1.05 -7.00
C GLY A 111 5.53 -0.18 -6.74
N ILE A 112 5.44 -0.67 -5.51
CA ILE A 112 4.48 -1.73 -5.16
C ILE A 112 3.09 -1.12 -5.10
N THR A 113 2.17 -1.63 -5.91
CA THR A 113 0.79 -1.18 -5.91
C THR A 113 0.06 -1.70 -4.67
N VAL A 114 -0.61 -0.78 -3.97
CA VAL A 114 -1.46 -1.07 -2.82
C VAL A 114 -2.89 -0.68 -3.16
N ASP A 115 -3.80 -1.64 -3.06
CA ASP A 115 -5.24 -1.42 -3.24
C ASP A 115 -5.87 -1.16 -1.87
N ILE A 116 -6.50 -0.01 -1.70
CA ILE A 116 -7.01 0.44 -0.41
C ILE A 116 -8.53 0.55 -0.48
N THR A 117 -9.21 -0.08 0.46
CA THR A 117 -10.66 -0.04 0.58
C THR A 117 -11.11 0.17 2.01
N SER A 118 -12.30 0.72 2.19
CA SER A 118 -13.02 0.70 3.45
C SER A 118 -14.20 -0.30 3.45
N SER A 119 -14.47 -0.94 2.31
CA SER A 119 -15.56 -1.89 2.16
C SER A 119 -15.25 -3.23 2.85
N HIS A 120 -16.25 -3.80 3.51
CA HIS A 120 -16.18 -5.15 4.07
C HIS A 120 -16.39 -6.23 3.01
N ASP A 121 -16.96 -5.87 1.86
CA ASP A 121 -17.35 -6.81 0.80
C ASP A 121 -16.37 -6.86 -0.37
N GLN A 122 -15.31 -6.04 -0.31
CA GLN A 122 -14.33 -5.94 -1.40
C GLN A 122 -13.63 -7.28 -1.67
N TRP A 123 -13.32 -8.02 -0.62
CA TRP A 123 -12.62 -9.30 -0.73
C TRP A 123 -13.41 -10.41 -0.05
N PRO A 124 -14.25 -11.15 -0.80
CA PRO A 124 -15.05 -12.24 -0.25
C PRO A 124 -14.17 -13.27 0.48
N GLY A 125 -14.68 -13.78 1.61
CA GLY A 125 -13.97 -14.76 2.42
C GLY A 125 -12.98 -14.18 3.42
N VAL A 126 -12.79 -12.86 3.42
CA VAL A 126 -12.01 -12.18 4.46
C VAL A 126 -12.92 -11.87 5.64
N GLU A 127 -12.65 -12.53 6.76
CA GLU A 127 -13.28 -12.18 8.03
C GLU A 127 -12.39 -11.20 8.77
N LEU A 128 -12.92 -10.02 9.01
CA LEU A 128 -12.19 -9.00 9.74
C LEU A 128 -12.40 -9.24 11.23
N GLY A 129 -11.29 -9.36 11.94
CA GLY A 129 -11.32 -9.45 13.41
C GLY A 129 -12.08 -8.26 14.01
N GLN A 130 -12.78 -8.53 15.03
CA GLN A 130 -13.59 -7.55 15.74
C GLN A 130 -12.77 -6.78 16.77
#